data_f3d6dac913906c7b5a43f5d1f26be6ba
#
_entry.id   f3d6dac913906c7b5a43f5d1f26be6ba
#
_cell.length_a   1.000
_cell.length_b   1.000
_cell.length_c   1.000
_cell.angle_alpha   90.00
_cell.angle_beta   90.00
_cell.angle_gamma   90.00
#
_symmetry.space_group_name_H-M   'P 1'
#
loop_
_entity.id
_entity.type
_entity.pdbx_description
1 polymer ?
#
loop_
_entity_poly.entity_id
_entity_poly.type
_entity_poly.pdbx_seq_one_letter_code
_entity_poly.pdbx_strand_id
1 'polypeptide(L)'
;MAKSEAQLKSWMLGGLDGDGAAHSALLHALVPLLHSFFRHRLHGVKEDVEDLVQETLISVHTRRASYDRTRPFTAWLYAVARYRMVDHYRRRRLSVPIEDVDDLLVAEGFEEALSARMDVHSLLNTLSPKQARAIRDTHIDGKSVAEAAVVAGIGESDVKVSVHRGFKAIVNRIRGAPC
;
A
#
# COMPACT_ATOMS: atom_id res chain seq x y z
N MET A 1 -1.47 -18.07 -4.28
CA MET A 1 -2.76 -17.35 -4.09
C MET A 1 -2.57 -16.33 -2.97
N ALA A 2 -2.93 -15.07 -3.20
CA ALA A 2 -2.92 -14.05 -2.15
C ALA A 2 -3.97 -14.41 -1.08
N LYS A 3 -3.62 -14.24 0.20
CA LYS A 3 -4.55 -14.46 1.32
C LYS A 3 -5.55 -13.32 1.39
N SER A 4 -6.82 -13.64 1.71
CA SER A 4 -7.86 -12.61 1.84
C SER A 4 -7.67 -11.79 3.11
N GLU A 5 -8.20 -10.57 3.14
CA GLU A 5 -8.25 -9.72 4.34
C GLU A 5 -8.85 -10.46 5.53
N ALA A 6 -9.96 -11.17 5.31
CA ALA A 6 -10.63 -11.95 6.36
C ALA A 6 -9.70 -13.02 6.98
N GLN A 7 -8.90 -13.68 6.15
CA GLN A 7 -7.95 -14.70 6.62
C GLN A 7 -6.80 -14.09 7.40
N LEU A 8 -6.21 -12.98 6.91
CA LEU A 8 -5.14 -12.28 7.59
C LEU A 8 -5.61 -11.72 8.94
N LYS A 9 -6.80 -11.11 8.95
CA LYS A 9 -7.43 -10.60 10.18
C LYS A 9 -7.70 -11.71 11.18
N SER A 10 -8.21 -12.86 10.73
CA SER A 10 -8.44 -14.03 11.60
C SER A 10 -7.16 -14.50 12.28
N TRP A 11 -6.06 -14.62 11.54
CA TRP A 11 -4.76 -14.99 12.10
C TRP A 11 -4.20 -13.92 13.05
N MET A 12 -4.40 -12.64 12.75
CA MET A 12 -3.99 -11.54 13.64
C MET A 12 -4.74 -11.61 14.98
N LEU A 13 -6.05 -11.83 14.93
CA LEU A 13 -6.88 -11.95 16.14
C LEU A 13 -6.47 -13.19 16.95
N GLY A 14 -6.29 -14.35 16.31
CA GLY A 14 -5.80 -15.55 16.97
C GLY A 14 -4.45 -15.34 17.65
N GLY A 15 -3.51 -14.68 16.94
CA GLY A 15 -2.20 -14.35 17.51
C GLY A 15 -2.26 -13.38 18.68
N LEU A 16 -3.22 -12.44 18.71
CA LEU A 16 -3.47 -11.56 19.84
C LEU A 16 -4.07 -12.32 21.05
N ASP A 17 -4.85 -13.35 20.77
CA ASP A 17 -5.49 -14.19 21.79
C ASP A 17 -4.57 -15.35 22.26
N GLY A 18 -3.29 -15.35 21.83
CA GLY A 18 -2.26 -16.27 22.30
C GLY A 18 -2.01 -17.49 21.40
N ASP A 19 -2.67 -17.60 20.25
CA ASP A 19 -2.41 -18.67 19.29
C ASP A 19 -1.11 -18.40 18.52
N GLY A 20 -0.02 -19.06 18.95
CA GLY A 20 1.30 -18.97 18.31
C GLY A 20 1.30 -19.52 16.87
N ALA A 21 0.47 -20.51 16.55
CA ALA A 21 0.39 -21.07 15.21
C ALA A 21 -0.28 -20.08 14.24
N ALA A 22 -1.38 -19.44 14.65
CA ALA A 22 -2.01 -18.38 13.90
C ALA A 22 -1.06 -17.20 13.67
N HIS A 23 -0.32 -16.80 14.70
CA HIS A 23 0.68 -15.71 14.56
C HIS A 23 1.80 -16.07 13.58
N SER A 24 2.33 -17.28 13.64
CA SER A 24 3.35 -17.77 12.70
C SER A 24 2.80 -17.81 11.27
N ALA A 25 1.59 -18.33 11.07
CA ALA A 25 0.94 -18.36 9.76
C ALA A 25 0.74 -16.97 9.18
N LEU A 26 0.37 -15.98 10.03
CA LEU A 26 0.27 -14.59 9.64
C LEU A 26 1.61 -14.08 9.11
N LEU A 27 2.68 -14.15 9.92
CA LEU A 27 3.99 -13.62 9.53
C LEU A 27 4.48 -14.22 8.21
N HIS A 28 4.33 -15.53 8.01
CA HIS A 28 4.71 -16.17 6.75
C HIS A 28 3.88 -15.63 5.56
N ALA A 29 2.60 -15.40 5.75
CA ALA A 29 1.73 -14.88 4.70
C ALA A 29 2.03 -13.42 4.34
N LEU A 30 2.58 -12.63 5.29
CA LEU A 30 2.94 -11.24 5.06
C LEU A 30 4.19 -11.06 4.20
N VAL A 31 5.14 -12.01 4.22
CA VAL A 31 6.40 -11.92 3.46
C VAL A 31 6.16 -11.55 1.98
N PRO A 32 5.41 -12.33 1.19
CA PRO A 32 5.21 -12.01 -0.22
C PRO A 32 4.42 -10.71 -0.44
N LEU A 33 3.51 -10.34 0.46
CA LEU A 33 2.75 -9.10 0.39
C LEU A 33 3.66 -7.88 0.58
N LEU A 34 4.51 -7.92 1.60
CA LEU A 34 5.47 -6.85 1.90
C LEU A 34 6.55 -6.74 0.83
N HIS A 35 7.05 -7.87 0.31
CA HIS A 35 7.98 -7.85 -0.83
C HIS A 35 7.35 -7.17 -2.05
N SER A 36 6.11 -7.49 -2.40
CA SER A 36 5.40 -6.83 -3.48
C SER A 36 5.26 -5.34 -3.20
N PHE A 37 4.82 -4.97 -2.00
CA PHE A 37 4.64 -3.58 -1.59
C PHE A 37 5.90 -2.74 -1.72
N PHE A 38 7.03 -3.22 -1.17
CA PHE A 38 8.28 -2.46 -1.19
C PHE A 38 8.96 -2.46 -2.56
N ARG A 39 8.94 -3.58 -3.29
CA ARG A 39 9.57 -3.66 -4.61
C ARG A 39 8.99 -2.67 -5.61
N HIS A 40 7.70 -2.37 -5.53
CA HIS A 40 7.05 -1.38 -6.38
C HIS A 40 7.38 0.06 -5.99
N ARG A 41 7.80 0.31 -4.74
CA ARG A 41 8.06 1.65 -4.20
C ARG A 41 9.55 1.99 -4.08
N LEU A 42 10.40 0.98 -3.92
CA LEU A 42 11.85 1.14 -3.87
C LEU A 42 12.42 0.81 -5.24
N HIS A 43 12.71 1.83 -6.03
CA HIS A 43 13.28 1.67 -7.37
C HIS A 43 14.67 1.01 -7.31
N GLY A 44 14.71 -0.33 -7.24
CA GLY A 44 15.84 -1.10 -7.72
C GLY A 44 16.91 -1.57 -6.73
N VAL A 45 16.80 -1.39 -5.43
CA VAL A 45 17.79 -1.96 -4.48
C VAL A 45 17.17 -3.15 -3.75
N LYS A 46 17.52 -4.36 -4.20
CA LYS A 46 16.96 -5.60 -3.66
C LYS A 46 17.23 -5.76 -2.16
N GLU A 47 18.44 -5.41 -1.72
CA GLU A 47 18.85 -5.47 -0.32
C GLU A 47 17.98 -4.61 0.58
N ASP A 48 17.59 -3.41 0.13
CA ASP A 48 16.71 -2.51 0.87
C ASP A 48 15.29 -3.06 1.02
N VAL A 49 14.81 -3.80 0.03
CA VAL A 49 13.50 -4.47 0.09
C VAL A 49 13.50 -5.56 1.15
N GLU A 50 14.55 -6.40 1.19
CA GLU A 50 14.67 -7.47 2.19
C GLU A 50 14.73 -6.91 3.61
N ASP A 51 15.55 -5.87 3.84
CA ASP A 51 15.69 -5.21 5.13
C ASP A 51 14.36 -4.63 5.60
N LEU A 52 13.63 -3.93 4.71
CA LEU A 52 12.33 -3.36 5.04
C LEU A 52 11.26 -4.40 5.30
N VAL A 53 11.26 -5.52 4.60
CA VAL A 53 10.38 -6.65 4.89
C VAL A 53 10.64 -7.17 6.30
N GLN A 54 11.91 -7.42 6.66
CA GLN A 54 12.28 -7.90 7.98
C GLN A 54 11.91 -6.89 9.08
N GLU A 55 12.28 -5.61 8.92
CA GLU A 55 11.94 -4.55 9.88
C GLU A 55 10.43 -4.40 10.08
N THR A 56 9.66 -4.57 9.00
CA THR A 56 8.18 -4.51 9.08
C THR A 56 7.61 -5.72 9.80
N LEU A 57 8.10 -6.93 9.53
CA LEU A 57 7.67 -8.14 10.26
C LEU A 57 7.99 -8.06 11.75
N ILE A 58 9.17 -7.56 12.13
CA ILE A 58 9.54 -7.29 13.53
C ILE A 58 8.57 -6.27 14.14
N SER A 59 8.21 -5.22 13.39
CA SER A 59 7.27 -4.20 13.86
C SER A 59 5.86 -4.75 14.04
N VAL A 60 5.39 -5.57 13.12
CA VAL A 60 4.11 -6.29 13.25
C VAL A 60 4.11 -7.16 14.50
N HIS A 61 5.18 -7.92 14.73
CA HIS A 61 5.30 -8.78 15.92
C HIS A 61 5.28 -7.97 17.21
N THR A 62 6.09 -6.92 17.30
CA THR A 62 6.28 -6.13 18.54
C THR A 62 5.12 -5.19 18.84
N ARG A 63 4.47 -4.65 17.80
CA ARG A 63 3.39 -3.67 17.93
C ARG A 63 1.99 -4.24 17.75
N ARG A 64 1.84 -5.57 17.64
CA ARG A 64 0.53 -6.22 17.40
C ARG A 64 -0.56 -5.79 18.38
N ALA A 65 -0.19 -5.48 19.63
CA ALA A 65 -1.14 -5.00 20.64
C ALA A 65 -1.76 -3.62 20.31
N SER A 66 -1.16 -2.85 19.41
CA SER A 66 -1.70 -1.56 18.96
C SER A 66 -2.74 -1.70 17.83
N TYR A 67 -2.96 -2.92 17.33
CA TYR A 67 -3.96 -3.15 16.29
C TYR A 67 -5.37 -3.04 16.84
N ASP A 68 -6.17 -2.16 16.22
CA ASP A 68 -7.58 -2.02 16.52
C ASP A 68 -8.37 -3.15 15.84
N ARG A 69 -8.95 -4.04 16.65
CA ARG A 69 -9.71 -5.22 16.18
C ARG A 69 -10.93 -4.87 15.31
N THR A 70 -11.44 -3.65 15.40
CA THR A 70 -12.60 -3.19 14.61
C THR A 70 -12.22 -2.82 13.19
N ARG A 71 -10.96 -2.46 12.94
CA ARG A 71 -10.44 -2.01 11.64
C ARG A 71 -9.98 -3.16 10.75
N PRO A 72 -9.87 -2.94 9.44
CA PRO A 72 -9.21 -3.87 8.53
C PRO A 72 -7.74 -4.05 8.90
N PHE A 73 -7.27 -5.30 8.88
CA PHE A 73 -5.88 -5.62 9.23
C PHE A 73 -4.88 -5.05 8.22
N THR A 74 -5.21 -5.12 6.93
CA THR A 74 -4.34 -4.62 5.86
C THR A 74 -4.10 -3.11 5.98
N ALA A 75 -5.08 -2.31 6.40
CA ALA A 75 -4.92 -0.88 6.62
C ALA A 75 -3.86 -0.60 7.71
N TRP A 76 -3.90 -1.33 8.82
CA TRP A 76 -2.89 -1.23 9.88
C TRP A 76 -1.51 -1.74 9.42
N LEU A 77 -1.46 -2.87 8.70
CA LEU A 77 -0.23 -3.44 8.17
C LEU A 77 0.51 -2.44 7.27
N TYR A 78 -0.21 -1.86 6.31
CA TYR A 78 0.41 -0.94 5.36
C TYR A 78 0.78 0.41 6.00
N ALA A 79 0.09 0.85 7.05
CA ALA A 79 0.52 1.99 7.85
C ALA A 79 1.89 1.71 8.53
N VAL A 80 2.08 0.50 9.09
CA VAL A 80 3.36 0.07 9.66
C VAL A 80 4.46 0.00 8.59
N ALA A 81 4.15 -0.57 7.42
CA ALA A 81 5.10 -0.70 6.31
C ALA A 81 5.54 0.68 5.78
N ARG A 82 4.60 1.61 5.60
CA ARG A 82 4.91 2.99 5.19
C ARG A 82 5.79 3.72 6.19
N TYR A 83 5.47 3.59 7.48
CA TYR A 83 6.31 4.19 8.52
C TYR A 83 7.76 3.70 8.42
N ARG A 84 7.97 2.39 8.22
CA ARG A 84 9.31 1.83 8.05
C ARG A 84 10.01 2.33 6.80
N MET A 85 9.29 2.46 5.71
CA MET A 85 9.83 3.00 4.45
C MET A 85 10.27 4.46 4.59
N VAL A 86 9.46 5.33 5.22
CA VAL A 86 9.82 6.73 5.49
C VAL A 86 11.04 6.82 6.41
N ASP A 87 11.09 5.98 7.45
CA ASP A 87 12.23 5.93 8.38
C ASP A 87 13.53 5.47 7.67
N HIS A 88 13.41 4.50 6.76
CA HIS A 88 14.53 4.05 5.93
C HIS A 88 15.08 5.18 5.03
N TYR A 89 14.22 5.91 4.33
CA TYR A 89 14.64 7.06 3.53
C TYR A 89 15.30 8.15 4.37
N ARG A 90 14.75 8.47 5.53
CA ARG A 90 15.34 9.45 6.46
C ARG A 90 16.74 9.04 6.92
N ARG A 91 16.93 7.76 7.26
CA ARG A 91 18.25 7.22 7.69
C ARG A 91 19.29 7.30 6.57
N ARG A 92 18.91 7.06 5.33
CA ARG A 92 19.81 7.14 4.18
C ARG A 92 20.09 8.56 3.69
N ARG A 93 19.52 9.59 4.31
CA ARG A 93 19.58 10.98 3.84
C ARG A 93 19.19 11.13 2.36
N LEU A 94 18.42 10.22 1.84
CA LEU A 94 17.82 10.35 0.52
C LEU A 94 16.75 11.43 0.62
N SER A 95 16.89 12.49 -0.16
CA SER A 95 15.81 13.46 -0.31
C SER A 95 14.62 12.73 -0.93
N VAL A 96 13.63 12.42 -0.11
CA VAL A 96 12.33 12.01 -0.63
C VAL A 96 11.70 13.27 -1.19
N PRO A 97 11.37 13.34 -2.47
CA PRO A 97 10.57 14.44 -2.98
C PRO A 97 9.29 14.55 -2.14
N ILE A 98 8.92 15.77 -1.75
CA ILE A 98 7.71 16.02 -0.93
C ILE A 98 6.47 15.43 -1.63
N GLU A 99 6.49 15.40 -2.96
CA GLU A 99 5.46 14.81 -3.80
C GLU A 99 5.27 13.29 -3.56
N ASP A 100 6.33 12.54 -3.28
CA ASP A 100 6.24 11.11 -2.98
C ASP A 100 5.65 10.84 -1.58
N VAL A 101 5.78 11.80 -0.64
CA VAL A 101 5.13 11.72 0.68
C VAL A 101 3.64 12.01 0.57
N ASP A 102 3.25 12.99 -0.26
CA ASP A 102 1.83 13.29 -0.53
C ASP A 102 1.14 12.14 -1.26
N ASP A 103 1.81 11.51 -2.23
CA ASP A 103 1.30 10.31 -2.90
C ASP A 103 1.13 9.11 -1.94
N LEU A 104 1.99 9.00 -0.93
CA LEU A 104 1.87 8.00 0.14
C LEU A 104 0.65 8.26 1.04
N LEU A 105 0.37 9.52 1.38
CA LEU A 105 -0.79 9.91 2.20
C LEU A 105 -2.11 9.76 1.42
N VAL A 106 -2.08 10.01 0.12
CA VAL A 106 -3.26 9.86 -0.76
C VAL A 106 -3.55 8.37 -1.01
N ALA A 107 -2.52 7.51 -1.08
CA ALA A 107 -2.68 6.06 -1.17
C ALA A 107 -3.36 5.45 0.08
N GLU A 108 -3.30 6.12 1.25
CA GLU A 108 -4.03 5.68 2.46
C GLU A 108 -5.54 5.62 2.23
N GLY A 109 -6.12 6.64 1.60
CA GLY A 109 -7.55 6.64 1.28
C GLY A 109 -7.94 5.58 0.25
N PHE A 110 -7.05 5.24 -0.68
CA PHE A 110 -7.27 4.21 -1.68
C PHE A 110 -7.19 2.78 -1.10
N GLU A 111 -6.25 2.53 -0.18
CA GLU A 111 -6.16 1.24 0.50
C GLU A 111 -7.33 1.02 1.47
N GLU A 112 -7.82 2.10 2.11
CA GLU A 112 -9.03 2.06 2.94
C GLU A 112 -10.27 1.74 2.09
N ALA A 113 -10.35 2.25 0.86
CA ALA A 113 -11.40 1.97 -0.10
C ALA A 113 -11.36 0.53 -0.64
N LEU A 114 -10.17 0.02 -0.94
CA LEU A 114 -9.96 -1.38 -1.31
C LEU A 114 -10.36 -2.34 -0.19
N SER A 115 -10.08 -1.97 1.05
CA SER A 115 -10.43 -2.72 2.25
C SER A 115 -11.95 -2.73 2.51
N ALA A 116 -12.67 -1.70 2.10
CA ALA A 116 -14.13 -1.57 2.23
C ALA A 116 -14.92 -2.37 1.18
N ARG A 117 -14.32 -3.34 0.46
CA ARG A 117 -14.95 -4.16 -0.61
C ARG A 117 -15.49 -3.35 -1.80
N MET A 118 -15.04 -2.14 -2.00
CA MET A 118 -15.39 -1.43 -3.22
C MET A 118 -14.60 -2.04 -4.39
N ASP A 119 -15.32 -2.40 -5.44
CA ASP A 119 -14.71 -2.91 -6.66
C ASP A 119 -13.77 -1.84 -7.25
N VAL A 120 -12.46 -2.15 -7.30
CA VAL A 120 -11.43 -1.28 -7.87
C VAL A 120 -11.79 -0.85 -9.29
N HIS A 121 -12.37 -1.75 -10.06
CA HIS A 121 -12.87 -1.44 -11.40
C HIS A 121 -13.94 -0.33 -11.38
N SER A 122 -14.87 -0.42 -10.44
CA SER A 122 -15.92 0.58 -10.27
C SER A 122 -15.33 1.95 -9.89
N LEU A 123 -14.36 1.99 -9.01
CA LEU A 123 -13.66 3.22 -8.62
C LEU A 123 -12.89 3.83 -9.80
N LEU A 124 -12.14 3.01 -10.53
CA LEU A 124 -11.39 3.48 -11.69
C LEU A 124 -12.30 4.01 -12.81
N ASN A 125 -13.47 3.42 -12.99
CA ASN A 125 -14.46 3.89 -13.97
C ASN A 125 -15.04 5.27 -13.64
N THR A 126 -14.86 5.77 -12.41
CA THR A 126 -15.29 7.13 -12.03
C THR A 126 -14.26 8.21 -12.37
N LEU A 127 -13.06 7.81 -12.77
CA LEU A 127 -11.95 8.69 -13.11
C LEU A 127 -11.91 9.00 -14.61
N SER A 128 -11.16 10.05 -14.97
CA SER A 128 -10.84 10.24 -16.37
C SER A 128 -9.99 9.08 -16.91
N PRO A 129 -10.05 8.74 -18.20
CA PRO A 129 -9.28 7.63 -18.77
C PRO A 129 -7.76 7.74 -18.50
N LYS A 130 -7.22 8.98 -18.52
CA LYS A 130 -5.81 9.26 -18.23
C LYS A 130 -5.46 8.93 -16.78
N GLN A 131 -6.30 9.33 -15.82
CA GLN A 131 -6.10 9.05 -14.40
C GLN A 131 -6.25 7.57 -14.08
N ALA A 132 -7.32 6.93 -14.59
CA ALA A 132 -7.56 5.51 -14.41
C ALA A 132 -6.40 4.66 -14.94
N ARG A 133 -5.87 5.01 -16.13
CA ARG A 133 -4.73 4.33 -16.73
C ARG A 133 -3.47 4.52 -15.88
N ALA A 134 -3.16 5.75 -15.49
CA ALA A 134 -1.97 6.04 -14.68
C ALA A 134 -1.97 5.25 -13.35
N ILE A 135 -3.11 5.21 -12.65
CA ILE A 135 -3.27 4.41 -11.42
C ILE A 135 -3.15 2.92 -11.71
N ARG A 136 -3.80 2.42 -12.76
CA ARG A 136 -3.71 1.00 -13.13
C ARG A 136 -2.28 0.59 -13.41
N ASP A 137 -1.59 1.32 -14.28
CA ASP A 137 -0.22 1.02 -14.70
C ASP A 137 0.74 1.03 -13.49
N THR A 138 0.65 2.04 -12.61
CA THR A 138 1.62 2.20 -11.53
C THR A 138 1.27 1.43 -10.25
N HIS A 139 -0.01 1.31 -9.86
CA HIS A 139 -0.41 0.76 -8.56
C HIS A 139 -1.05 -0.62 -8.63
N ILE A 140 -1.55 -1.03 -9.81
CA ILE A 140 -2.14 -2.36 -10.00
C ILE A 140 -1.16 -3.26 -10.76
N ASP A 141 -0.67 -2.80 -11.92
CA ASP A 141 0.24 -3.56 -12.78
C ASP A 141 1.71 -3.45 -12.33
N GLY A 142 2.02 -2.54 -11.40
CA GLY A 142 3.33 -2.41 -10.75
C GLY A 142 4.42 -1.84 -11.66
N LYS A 143 4.05 -1.10 -12.71
CA LYS A 143 5.01 -0.38 -13.56
C LYS A 143 5.61 0.80 -12.79
N SER A 144 6.88 1.09 -13.03
CA SER A 144 7.48 2.36 -12.61
C SER A 144 6.83 3.54 -13.34
N VAL A 145 6.97 4.74 -12.78
CA VAL A 145 6.47 5.96 -13.42
C VAL A 145 7.08 6.13 -14.83
N ALA A 146 8.38 5.83 -14.98
CA ALA A 146 9.07 5.88 -16.27
C ALA A 146 8.47 4.89 -17.29
N GLU A 147 8.24 3.64 -16.88
CA GLU A 147 7.60 2.62 -17.74
C GLU A 147 6.17 3.01 -18.11
N ALA A 148 5.39 3.49 -17.15
CA ALA A 148 4.03 3.97 -17.38
C ALA A 148 4.01 5.17 -18.35
N ALA A 149 4.97 6.08 -18.23
CA ALA A 149 5.14 7.23 -19.12
C ALA A 149 5.41 6.80 -20.56
N VAL A 150 6.35 5.85 -20.75
CA VAL A 150 6.67 5.28 -22.07
C VAL A 150 5.44 4.60 -22.69
N VAL A 151 4.76 3.73 -21.93
CA VAL A 151 3.58 2.99 -22.40
C VAL A 151 2.41 3.92 -22.72
N ALA A 152 2.27 5.02 -21.98
CA ALA A 152 1.21 6.01 -22.19
C ALA A 152 1.56 7.08 -23.25
N GLY A 153 2.83 7.20 -23.65
CA GLY A 153 3.29 8.23 -24.57
C GLY A 153 3.22 9.65 -23.99
N ILE A 154 3.42 9.80 -22.67
CA ILE A 154 3.36 11.08 -21.93
C ILE A 154 4.59 11.26 -21.04
N GLY A 155 4.80 12.46 -20.51
CA GLY A 155 5.90 12.72 -19.58
C GLY A 155 5.69 12.06 -18.20
N GLU A 156 6.79 11.77 -17.50
CA GLU A 156 6.72 11.22 -16.12
C GLU A 156 5.96 12.13 -15.16
N SER A 157 6.15 13.46 -15.27
CA SER A 157 5.40 14.46 -14.51
C SER A 157 3.90 14.36 -14.74
N ASP A 158 3.49 14.07 -15.98
CA ASP A 158 2.08 13.88 -16.33
C ASP A 158 1.48 12.62 -15.71
N VAL A 159 2.28 11.54 -15.62
CA VAL A 159 1.88 10.32 -14.91
C VAL A 159 1.67 10.61 -13.43
N LYS A 160 2.66 11.25 -12.76
CA LYS A 160 2.61 11.62 -11.34
C LYS A 160 1.37 12.50 -11.04
N VAL A 161 1.16 13.56 -11.82
CA VAL A 161 -0.01 14.44 -11.66
C VAL A 161 -1.33 13.69 -11.87
N SER A 162 -1.36 12.77 -12.84
CA SER A 162 -2.57 11.97 -13.11
C SER A 162 -2.89 11.01 -11.97
N VAL A 163 -1.89 10.35 -11.40
CA VAL A 163 -2.02 9.49 -10.22
C VAL A 163 -2.52 10.31 -9.03
N HIS A 164 -1.85 11.41 -8.69
CA HIS A 164 -2.23 12.26 -7.57
C HIS A 164 -3.69 12.77 -7.69
N ARG A 165 -4.06 13.33 -8.84
CA ARG A 165 -5.43 13.82 -9.07
C ARG A 165 -6.47 12.70 -9.04
N GLY A 166 -6.12 11.53 -9.56
CA GLY A 166 -7.00 10.37 -9.55
C GLY A 166 -7.26 9.87 -8.13
N PHE A 167 -6.25 9.73 -7.31
CA PHE A 167 -6.42 9.36 -5.91
C PHE A 167 -7.23 10.39 -5.12
N LYS A 168 -6.93 11.68 -5.31
CA LYS A 168 -7.69 12.75 -4.66
C LYS A 168 -9.19 12.70 -5.03
N ALA A 169 -9.50 12.41 -6.28
CA ALA A 169 -10.90 12.25 -6.72
C ALA A 169 -11.57 11.02 -6.07
N ILE A 170 -10.87 9.88 -5.96
CA ILE A 170 -11.37 8.68 -5.28
C ILE A 170 -11.64 8.97 -3.80
N VAL A 171 -10.67 9.54 -3.08
CA VAL A 171 -10.80 9.86 -1.64
C VAL A 171 -11.96 10.81 -1.38
N ASN A 172 -12.11 11.87 -2.20
CA ASN A 172 -13.23 12.81 -2.07
C ASN A 172 -14.58 12.11 -2.27
N ARG A 173 -14.65 11.15 -3.17
CA ARG A 173 -15.89 10.41 -3.45
C ARG A 173 -16.26 9.46 -2.32
N ILE A 174 -15.27 8.79 -1.72
CA ILE A 174 -15.48 7.90 -0.59
C ILE A 174 -15.93 8.69 0.65
N ARG A 175 -15.32 9.84 0.91
CA ARG A 175 -15.70 10.71 2.03
C ARG A 175 -17.02 11.42 1.83
N GLY A 176 -17.47 11.62 0.60
CA GLY A 176 -18.72 12.28 0.24
C GLY A 176 -19.88 11.31 -0.02
N ALA A 177 -19.68 9.99 0.03
CA ALA A 177 -20.77 9.02 -0.08
C ALA A 177 -21.49 8.94 1.29
N PRO A 178 -22.78 9.29 1.37
CA PRO A 178 -23.54 9.05 2.61
C PRO A 178 -23.65 7.55 2.84
N CYS A 179 -23.56 7.13 4.12
CA CYS A 179 -23.86 5.77 4.57
C CYS A 179 -25.29 5.39 4.21
#